data_479e2c77a443f81aba5f10945e15d111
#
_entry.id   479e2c77a443f81aba5f10945e15d111
#
_cell.length_a   1.000
_cell.length_b   1.000
_cell.length_c   1.000
_cell.angle_alpha   90.00
_cell.angle_beta   90.00
_cell.angle_gamma   90.00
#
_symmetry.space_group_name_H-M   'P 1'
#
loop_
_entity.id
_entity.type
_entity.pdbx_description
1 polymer ?
#
loop_
_entity_poly.entity_id
_entity_poly.type
_entity_poly.pdbx_seq_one_letter_code
_entity_poly.pdbx_strand_id
1 'polypeptide(L)'
;MRAPVEFAGGSLPSATNRPLLTDAERHLVGKRYKERGEGAAIELGNDLVRDRVREERVGGWAGFCRDHPTGGYLCCHRGGLRSRTAQDWIEGEIGVRYPLVEGGYKALRRFLIDELTRALDPAAADLVVVGGRTGSGKTRAIEALGNGCSVDLEGLARHRGSAFGRIPEDPDQPSQVAFENGVAIAFLRVLDGYPSSPAGAGPPRGRVYVEDEGGRIGKIGLPPLLKNRMKAADGIAVIEEGMEERLDVLVEDYVTGLGGRFVEVMGEERGREEHPRFLREGLDRIRKKLGGPRHAELARTMEAAFAEQANGGDCSLHRVWLAGLLNDYYDPMYDYQMAQRDDEVLFRGEREAVVEWAKAAAAASRERMG
;
A
#
# COMPACT_ATOMS: atom_id res chain seq x y z
N MET A 1 -7.93 12.44 16.41
CA MET A 1 -7.64 13.49 17.43
C MET A 1 -6.14 13.78 17.58
N ARG A 2 -5.32 13.28 16.64
CA ARG A 2 -3.86 13.53 16.60
C ARG A 2 -3.59 14.85 15.87
N ALA A 3 -2.53 15.56 16.23
CA ALA A 3 -2.10 16.71 15.46
C ALA A 3 -1.72 16.29 14.02
N PRO A 4 -1.83 17.17 13.01
CA PRO A 4 -1.57 16.81 11.62
C PRO A 4 -0.21 16.15 11.40
N VAL A 5 0.86 16.69 11.96
CA VAL A 5 2.22 16.11 11.85
C VAL A 5 2.33 14.72 12.48
N GLU A 6 1.62 14.46 13.57
CA GLU A 6 1.60 13.13 14.20
C GLU A 6 0.87 12.12 13.32
N PHE A 7 -0.18 12.55 12.61
CA PHE A 7 -0.97 11.71 11.71
C PHE A 7 -0.21 11.42 10.41
N ALA A 8 0.38 12.44 9.82
CA ALA A 8 1.19 12.31 8.61
C ALA A 8 2.41 11.39 8.80
N GLY A 9 3.02 11.41 10.00
CA GLY A 9 4.14 10.52 10.34
C GLY A 9 3.77 9.03 10.37
N GLY A 10 2.48 8.69 10.38
CA GLY A 10 1.98 7.32 10.32
C GLY A 10 0.53 7.25 10.78
N SER A 11 -0.30 6.62 9.98
CA SER A 11 -1.73 6.43 10.24
C SER A 11 -2.14 4.98 10.01
N LEU A 12 -3.36 4.65 10.37
CA LEU A 12 -4.00 3.39 9.95
C LEU A 12 -4.68 3.61 8.60
N PRO A 13 -4.85 2.57 7.78
CA PRO A 13 -5.77 2.60 6.65
C PRO A 13 -7.13 3.14 7.06
N SER A 14 -8.02 3.58 6.45
CA SER A 14 -9.37 4.03 6.87
C SER A 14 -9.43 5.05 8.03
N ALA A 15 -8.33 5.50 8.61
CA ALA A 15 -8.33 6.51 9.65
C ALA A 15 -8.42 7.92 9.07
N THR A 16 -9.37 8.71 9.58
CA THR A 16 -9.51 10.13 9.22
C THR A 16 -8.97 11.02 10.35
N ASN A 17 -8.13 11.99 9.99
CA ASN A 17 -7.61 12.93 10.99
C ASN A 17 -8.60 14.08 11.24
N ARG A 18 -9.06 14.19 12.48
CA ARG A 18 -9.88 15.29 13.00
C ARG A 18 -9.20 15.84 14.25
N PRO A 19 -8.17 16.71 14.11
CA PRO A 19 -7.32 17.08 15.22
C PRO A 19 -8.03 17.94 16.27
N LEU A 20 -7.75 17.67 17.56
CA LEU A 20 -8.11 18.59 18.64
C LEU A 20 -7.19 19.81 18.67
N LEU A 21 -5.91 19.62 18.35
CA LEU A 21 -4.89 20.67 18.32
C LEU A 21 -4.23 20.68 16.93
N THR A 22 -4.00 21.85 16.38
CA THR A 22 -3.08 22.07 15.27
C THR A 22 -1.64 21.75 15.68
N ASP A 23 -0.71 21.71 14.73
CA ASP A 23 0.71 21.47 15.04
C ASP A 23 1.30 22.59 15.89
N ALA A 24 0.95 23.84 15.61
CA ALA A 24 1.39 25.01 16.39
C ALA A 24 0.85 24.97 17.83
N GLU A 25 -0.45 24.72 18.00
CA GLU A 25 -1.07 24.61 19.32
C GLU A 25 -0.49 23.45 20.13
N ARG A 26 -0.31 22.28 19.48
CA ARG A 26 0.35 21.12 20.10
C ARG A 26 1.76 21.44 20.55
N HIS A 27 2.51 22.21 19.76
CA HIS A 27 3.86 22.63 20.13
C HIS A 27 3.84 23.51 21.39
N LEU A 28 2.95 24.51 21.42
CA LEU A 28 2.78 25.42 22.57
C LEU A 28 2.37 24.67 23.84
N VAL A 29 1.38 23.79 23.75
CA VAL A 29 0.92 22.95 24.87
C VAL A 29 2.04 22.02 25.35
N GLY A 30 2.78 21.41 24.42
CA GLY A 30 3.91 20.53 24.75
C GLY A 30 5.08 21.28 25.44
N LYS A 31 5.36 22.51 25.02
CA LYS A 31 6.33 23.39 25.67
C LYS A 31 5.88 23.76 27.07
N ARG A 32 4.62 24.18 27.22
CA ARG A 32 4.03 24.53 28.53
C ARG A 32 4.05 23.37 29.52
N TYR A 33 3.76 22.14 29.02
CA TYR A 33 3.86 20.93 29.83
C TYR A 33 5.25 20.71 30.41
N LYS A 34 6.30 20.88 29.60
CA LYS A 34 7.70 20.74 30.04
C LYS A 34 8.13 21.82 31.06
N GLU A 35 7.63 23.03 30.86
CA GLU A 35 8.03 24.18 31.69
C GLU A 35 7.26 24.29 33.01
N ARG A 36 5.97 23.94 33.00
CA ARG A 36 5.05 24.23 34.13
C ARG A 36 4.16 23.06 34.54
N GLY A 37 4.35 21.89 33.94
CA GLY A 37 3.61 20.69 34.26
C GLY A 37 2.23 20.57 33.59
N GLU A 38 1.49 19.52 33.98
CA GLU A 38 0.25 19.10 33.34
C GLU A 38 -0.88 20.13 33.46
N GLY A 39 -1.13 20.68 34.65
CA GLY A 39 -2.22 21.62 34.89
C GLY A 39 -2.11 22.86 33.99
N ALA A 40 -0.92 23.49 33.94
CA ALA A 40 -0.69 24.67 33.09
C ALA A 40 -0.80 24.36 31.59
N ALA A 41 -0.50 23.12 31.18
CA ALA A 41 -0.68 22.69 29.80
C ALA A 41 -2.16 22.49 29.45
N ILE A 42 -2.96 21.99 30.38
CA ILE A 42 -4.43 21.83 30.22
C ILE A 42 -5.08 23.21 30.12
N GLU A 43 -4.75 24.16 31.02
CA GLU A 43 -5.26 25.54 30.96
C GLU A 43 -4.97 26.17 29.59
N LEU A 44 -3.71 26.12 29.14
CA LEU A 44 -3.34 26.65 27.83
C LEU A 44 -4.08 25.96 26.71
N GLY A 45 -4.26 24.61 26.75
CA GLY A 45 -5.01 23.87 25.76
C GLY A 45 -6.47 24.31 25.67
N ASN A 46 -7.11 24.53 26.81
CA ASN A 46 -8.48 25.04 26.88
C ASN A 46 -8.58 26.47 26.36
N ASP A 47 -7.62 27.32 26.63
CA ASP A 47 -7.58 28.70 26.12
C ASP A 47 -7.41 28.74 24.58
N LEU A 48 -6.58 27.87 24.03
CA LEU A 48 -6.36 27.79 22.58
C LEU A 48 -7.55 27.22 21.82
N VAL A 49 -8.34 26.35 22.49
CA VAL A 49 -9.50 25.68 21.87
C VAL A 49 -10.78 26.05 22.63
N ARG A 50 -11.11 27.33 22.62
CA ARG A 50 -12.35 27.88 23.22
C ARG A 50 -13.24 28.58 22.18
N ASP A 51 -14.41 28.92 22.57
CA ASP A 51 -15.38 29.73 21.83
C ASP A 51 -15.56 29.21 20.38
N ARG A 52 -15.44 30.06 19.41
CA ARG A 52 -15.59 29.73 17.99
C ARG A 52 -14.69 28.60 17.50
N VAL A 53 -13.46 28.52 17.98
CA VAL A 53 -12.54 27.42 17.59
C VAL A 53 -13.06 26.06 18.05
N ARG A 54 -13.64 26.01 19.25
CA ARG A 54 -14.28 24.81 19.79
C ARG A 54 -15.51 24.44 18.97
N GLU A 55 -16.39 25.41 18.70
CA GLU A 55 -17.61 25.20 17.91
C GLU A 55 -17.29 24.66 16.52
N GLU A 56 -16.33 25.25 15.81
CA GLU A 56 -15.91 24.82 14.49
C GLU A 56 -15.37 23.36 14.50
N ARG A 57 -14.55 23.01 15.50
CA ARG A 57 -14.01 21.66 15.63
C ARG A 57 -15.07 20.63 15.95
N VAL A 58 -15.89 20.90 16.96
CA VAL A 58 -16.97 20.00 17.40
C VAL A 58 -17.99 19.83 16.28
N GLY A 59 -18.40 20.91 15.62
CA GLY A 59 -19.31 20.86 14.47
C GLY A 59 -18.77 20.01 13.33
N GLY A 60 -17.47 20.16 13.01
CA GLY A 60 -16.79 19.33 12.00
C GLY A 60 -16.69 17.84 12.40
N TRP A 61 -16.49 17.53 13.68
CA TRP A 61 -16.51 16.15 14.18
C TRP A 61 -17.89 15.55 14.17
N ALA A 62 -18.88 16.29 14.65
CA ALA A 62 -20.28 15.86 14.66
C ALA A 62 -20.80 15.62 13.24
N GLY A 63 -20.46 16.48 12.27
CA GLY A 63 -20.74 16.25 10.85
C GLY A 63 -20.14 14.94 10.35
N PHE A 64 -18.85 14.73 10.58
CA PHE A 64 -18.18 13.47 10.19
C PHE A 64 -18.84 12.24 10.84
N CYS A 65 -19.23 12.31 12.11
CA CYS A 65 -19.89 11.21 12.79
C CYS A 65 -21.27 10.90 12.19
N ARG A 66 -22.03 11.93 11.80
CA ARG A 66 -23.34 11.77 11.13
C ARG A 66 -23.20 11.12 9.75
N ASP A 67 -22.15 11.49 9.01
CA ASP A 67 -21.87 10.91 7.70
C ASP A 67 -21.38 9.46 7.78
N HIS A 68 -20.92 9.00 8.96
CA HIS A 68 -20.39 7.67 9.21
C HIS A 68 -21.10 6.99 10.40
N PRO A 69 -22.40 6.67 10.28
CA PRO A 69 -23.25 6.19 11.40
C PRO A 69 -22.92 4.79 11.86
N THR A 70 -22.13 4.00 11.11
CA THR A 70 -21.76 2.63 11.45
C THR A 70 -20.83 2.52 12.67
N GLY A 71 -20.51 3.63 13.29
CA GLY A 71 -19.65 3.70 14.45
C GLY A 71 -18.17 3.84 14.12
N GLY A 72 -17.35 3.85 15.16
CA GLY A 72 -15.90 4.02 15.02
C GLY A 72 -15.26 4.21 16.39
N TYR A 73 -13.95 4.45 16.38
CA TYR A 73 -13.14 4.65 17.57
C TYR A 73 -12.45 6.01 17.54
N LEU A 74 -12.40 6.68 18.67
CA LEU A 74 -11.61 7.89 18.81
C LEU A 74 -10.21 7.55 19.32
N CYS A 75 -9.21 8.13 18.69
CA CYS A 75 -7.82 7.86 19.01
C CYS A 75 -7.01 9.15 19.02
N CYS A 76 -6.22 9.36 20.06
CA CYS A 76 -5.12 10.32 20.03
C CYS A 76 -3.78 9.57 20.11
N HIS A 77 -2.65 10.27 20.23
CA HIS A 77 -1.35 9.63 20.19
C HIS A 77 -1.11 8.59 21.30
N ARG A 78 -1.59 8.86 22.53
CA ARG A 78 -1.38 8.01 23.72
C ARG A 78 -2.66 7.63 24.46
N GLY A 79 -3.84 7.83 23.89
CA GLY A 79 -5.12 7.53 24.55
C GLY A 79 -5.42 8.40 25.79
N GLY A 80 -4.82 9.61 25.85
CA GLY A 80 -4.96 10.49 26.98
C GLY A 80 -6.02 11.58 26.77
N LEU A 81 -5.79 12.75 27.39
CA LEU A 81 -6.75 13.85 27.49
C LEU A 81 -7.36 14.28 26.16
N ARG A 82 -6.58 14.39 25.07
CA ARG A 82 -7.08 14.83 23.76
C ARG A 82 -8.24 13.99 23.23
N SER A 83 -8.18 12.67 23.36
CA SER A 83 -9.27 11.79 22.90
C SER A 83 -10.46 11.80 23.85
N ARG A 84 -10.23 11.92 25.16
CA ARG A 84 -11.30 12.05 26.17
C ARG A 84 -12.07 13.36 25.98
N THR A 85 -11.38 14.49 25.91
CA THR A 85 -12.00 15.80 25.64
C THR A 85 -12.84 15.79 24.35
N ALA A 86 -12.31 15.20 23.28
CA ALA A 86 -13.07 15.08 22.02
C ALA A 86 -14.29 14.17 22.17
N GLN A 87 -14.18 13.07 22.92
CA GLN A 87 -15.30 12.17 23.21
C GLN A 87 -16.43 12.90 23.96
N ASP A 88 -16.08 13.62 25.03
CA ASP A 88 -17.05 14.35 25.86
C ASP A 88 -17.75 15.48 25.05
N TRP A 89 -17.01 16.17 24.19
CA TRP A 89 -17.58 17.23 23.35
C TRP A 89 -18.47 16.67 22.22
N ILE A 90 -18.10 15.55 21.61
CA ILE A 90 -18.95 14.88 20.59
C ILE A 90 -20.22 14.37 21.26
N GLU A 91 -20.11 13.71 22.42
CA GLU A 91 -21.27 13.23 23.18
C GLU A 91 -22.23 14.37 23.52
N GLY A 92 -21.70 15.50 23.99
CA GLY A 92 -22.51 16.70 24.30
C GLY A 92 -23.22 17.29 23.08
N GLU A 93 -22.64 17.16 21.87
CA GLU A 93 -23.18 17.73 20.63
C GLU A 93 -24.23 16.84 19.94
N ILE A 94 -23.98 15.52 19.91
CA ILE A 94 -24.83 14.57 19.16
C ILE A 94 -25.41 13.44 19.99
N GLY A 95 -25.16 13.41 21.30
CA GLY A 95 -25.68 12.38 22.22
C GLY A 95 -25.08 10.99 22.03
N VAL A 96 -23.98 10.84 21.28
CA VAL A 96 -23.35 9.56 21.00
C VAL A 96 -21.95 9.51 21.60
N ARG A 97 -21.71 8.52 22.47
CA ARG A 97 -20.41 8.28 23.08
C ARG A 97 -19.61 7.25 22.29
N TYR A 98 -18.64 7.71 21.48
CA TYR A 98 -17.75 6.84 20.74
C TYR A 98 -16.68 6.21 21.63
N PRO A 99 -16.36 4.90 21.48
CA PRO A 99 -15.32 4.26 22.26
C PRO A 99 -13.94 4.85 21.98
N LEU A 100 -13.10 4.86 23.00
CA LEU A 100 -11.70 5.29 22.90
C LEU A 100 -10.78 4.08 22.67
N VAL A 101 -9.74 4.28 21.89
CA VAL A 101 -8.65 3.31 21.82
C VAL A 101 -7.76 3.49 23.05
N GLU A 102 -7.73 2.48 23.91
CA GLU A 102 -6.88 2.46 25.09
C GLU A 102 -5.40 2.50 24.68
N GLY A 103 -4.60 3.34 25.38
CA GLY A 103 -3.20 3.60 25.00
C GLY A 103 -3.01 4.33 23.65
N GLY A 104 -4.11 4.58 22.93
CA GLY A 104 -4.15 5.36 21.68
C GLY A 104 -3.37 4.74 20.54
N TYR A 105 -2.98 5.58 19.57
CA TYR A 105 -2.23 5.13 18.40
C TYR A 105 -0.93 4.39 18.76
N LYS A 106 -0.26 4.79 19.83
CA LYS A 106 1.00 4.12 20.25
C LYS A 106 0.77 2.66 20.63
N ALA A 107 -0.33 2.36 21.32
CA ALA A 107 -0.70 0.99 21.66
C ALA A 107 -1.11 0.20 20.41
N LEU A 108 -1.94 0.78 19.54
CA LEU A 108 -2.29 0.17 18.25
C LEU A 108 -1.06 -0.15 17.41
N ARG A 109 -0.12 0.78 17.30
CA ARG A 109 1.11 0.54 16.53
C ARG A 109 1.94 -0.61 17.12
N ARG A 110 2.05 -0.69 18.44
CA ARG A 110 2.75 -1.80 19.10
C ARG A 110 2.05 -3.12 18.82
N PHE A 111 0.74 -3.15 19.01
CA PHE A 111 -0.07 -4.33 18.68
C PHE A 111 0.16 -4.80 17.23
N LEU A 112 0.12 -3.88 16.26
CA LEU A 112 0.34 -4.23 14.86
C LEU A 112 1.75 -4.77 14.58
N ILE A 113 2.78 -4.26 15.27
CA ILE A 113 4.15 -4.78 15.16
C ILE A 113 4.23 -6.21 15.72
N ASP A 114 3.63 -6.43 16.89
CA ASP A 114 3.62 -7.73 17.55
C ASP A 114 2.84 -8.76 16.71
N GLU A 115 1.68 -8.36 16.15
CA GLU A 115 0.86 -9.19 15.27
C GLU A 115 1.54 -9.52 13.94
N LEU A 116 2.20 -8.55 13.32
CA LEU A 116 2.98 -8.82 12.11
C LEU A 116 4.11 -9.80 12.39
N THR A 117 4.76 -9.68 13.54
CA THR A 117 5.81 -10.62 13.95
C THR A 117 5.27 -12.03 14.08
N ARG A 118 4.10 -12.17 14.69
CA ARG A 118 3.42 -13.47 14.86
C ARG A 118 2.94 -14.03 13.50
N ALA A 119 2.37 -13.16 12.65
CA ALA A 119 1.87 -13.55 11.33
C ALA A 119 2.97 -14.05 10.38
N LEU A 120 4.18 -13.53 10.53
CA LEU A 120 5.35 -13.90 9.72
C LEU A 120 6.17 -15.07 10.32
N ASP A 121 5.73 -15.61 11.46
CA ASP A 121 6.30 -16.85 11.98
C ASP A 121 6.01 -18.00 10.99
N PRO A 122 7.00 -18.80 10.56
CA PRO A 122 6.78 -19.95 9.70
C PRO A 122 5.75 -20.97 10.23
N ALA A 123 5.54 -20.98 11.55
CA ALA A 123 4.52 -21.84 12.15
C ALA A 123 3.09 -21.29 11.98
N ALA A 124 2.90 -20.03 11.67
CA ALA A 124 1.59 -19.40 11.53
C ALA A 124 0.93 -19.69 10.18
N ALA A 125 1.72 -19.56 9.08
CA ALA A 125 1.24 -19.81 7.72
C ALA A 125 2.42 -20.08 6.78
N ASP A 126 2.13 -20.79 5.68
CA ASP A 126 3.05 -20.88 4.55
C ASP A 126 3.01 -19.55 3.78
N LEU A 127 4.15 -18.91 3.60
CA LEU A 127 4.27 -17.73 2.74
C LEU A 127 4.70 -18.14 1.34
N VAL A 128 3.86 -17.89 0.36
CA VAL A 128 4.13 -18.19 -1.05
C VAL A 128 4.34 -16.89 -1.81
N VAL A 129 5.48 -16.77 -2.47
CA VAL A 129 5.78 -15.62 -3.32
C VAL A 129 5.21 -15.85 -4.72
N VAL A 130 4.48 -14.88 -5.25
CA VAL A 130 3.99 -14.89 -6.64
C VAL A 130 5.01 -14.16 -7.50
N GLY A 131 5.80 -14.93 -8.24
CA GLY A 131 6.82 -14.46 -9.16
C GLY A 131 6.33 -14.43 -10.60
N GLY A 132 7.12 -13.79 -11.45
CA GLY A 132 6.84 -13.68 -12.89
C GLY A 132 7.53 -12.46 -13.47
N ARG A 133 7.88 -12.51 -14.76
CA ARG A 133 8.52 -11.41 -15.47
C ARG A 133 7.65 -10.16 -15.47
N THR A 134 8.23 -9.01 -15.76
CA THR A 134 7.49 -7.75 -15.90
C THR A 134 6.40 -7.88 -16.96
N GLY A 135 5.19 -7.40 -16.65
CA GLY A 135 4.01 -7.54 -17.52
C GLY A 135 3.27 -8.87 -17.37
N SER A 136 3.73 -9.83 -16.57
CA SER A 136 3.00 -11.12 -16.37
C SER A 136 1.70 -10.98 -15.57
N GLY A 137 1.39 -9.78 -15.04
CA GLY A 137 0.14 -9.55 -14.31
C GLY A 137 0.15 -10.06 -12.87
N LYS A 138 1.30 -10.06 -12.18
CA LYS A 138 1.40 -10.43 -10.75
C LYS A 138 0.38 -9.71 -9.87
N THR A 139 0.29 -8.40 -9.98
CA THR A 139 -0.66 -7.59 -9.21
C THR A 139 -2.10 -7.99 -9.49
N ARG A 140 -2.45 -8.25 -10.77
CA ARG A 140 -3.78 -8.76 -11.15
C ARG A 140 -4.07 -10.13 -10.54
N ALA A 141 -3.06 -11.01 -10.45
CA ALA A 141 -3.21 -12.30 -9.77
C ALA A 141 -3.44 -12.12 -8.25
N ILE A 142 -2.69 -11.26 -7.59
CA ILE A 142 -2.88 -10.93 -6.16
C ILE A 142 -4.27 -10.33 -5.92
N GLU A 143 -4.71 -9.39 -6.75
CA GLU A 143 -6.07 -8.82 -6.70
C GLU A 143 -7.14 -9.89 -6.89
N ALA A 144 -6.96 -10.80 -7.87
CA ALA A 144 -7.88 -11.90 -8.13
C ALA A 144 -7.95 -12.94 -7.01
N LEU A 145 -6.87 -13.13 -6.25
CA LEU A 145 -6.85 -13.94 -5.04
C LEU A 145 -7.61 -13.27 -3.89
N GLY A 146 -7.57 -11.94 -3.84
CA GLY A 146 -8.32 -11.13 -2.87
C GLY A 146 -7.79 -11.22 -1.43
N ASN A 147 -8.37 -10.41 -0.57
CA ASN A 147 -7.94 -10.24 0.83
C ASN A 147 -8.10 -11.47 1.73
N GLY A 148 -8.61 -12.58 1.19
CA GLY A 148 -8.79 -13.82 1.94
C GLY A 148 -7.53 -14.69 2.01
N CYS A 149 -6.58 -14.54 1.09
CA CYS A 149 -5.35 -15.33 1.07
C CYS A 149 -4.14 -14.57 0.51
N SER A 150 -4.28 -13.31 0.12
CA SER A 150 -3.18 -12.52 -0.44
C SER A 150 -3.01 -11.17 0.24
N VAL A 151 -1.79 -10.62 0.15
CA VAL A 151 -1.45 -9.27 0.62
C VAL A 151 -0.85 -8.51 -0.56
N ASP A 152 -1.57 -7.48 -1.02
CA ASP A 152 -1.17 -6.59 -2.10
C ASP A 152 -0.18 -5.53 -1.57
N LEU A 153 1.11 -5.78 -1.76
CA LEU A 153 2.17 -4.89 -1.29
C LEU A 153 2.28 -3.62 -2.15
N GLU A 154 2.07 -3.73 -3.46
CA GLU A 154 2.09 -2.59 -4.38
C GLU A 154 0.93 -1.63 -4.11
N GLY A 155 -0.28 -2.15 -3.95
CA GLY A 155 -1.45 -1.36 -3.60
C GLY A 155 -1.32 -0.66 -2.24
N LEU A 156 -0.80 -1.37 -1.23
CA LEU A 156 -0.51 -0.78 0.09
C LEU A 156 0.56 0.31 0.02
N ALA A 157 1.54 0.18 -0.87
CA ALA A 157 2.58 1.18 -1.12
C ALA A 157 2.10 2.34 -2.01
N ARG A 158 0.93 2.24 -2.62
CA ARG A 158 0.42 3.14 -3.67
C ARG A 158 1.43 3.37 -4.77
N HIS A 159 2.01 2.28 -5.25
CA HIS A 159 3.08 2.33 -6.24
C HIS A 159 3.23 0.97 -6.92
N ARG A 160 3.19 0.93 -8.23
CA ARG A 160 3.52 -0.27 -9.00
C ARG A 160 5.03 -0.44 -9.05
N GLY A 161 5.58 -1.51 -8.56
CA GLY A 161 7.00 -1.80 -8.30
C GLY A 161 8.05 -1.46 -9.37
N SER A 162 7.68 -0.82 -10.48
CA SER A 162 8.54 -0.51 -11.62
C SER A 162 9.10 0.93 -11.60
N ALA A 163 10.00 1.24 -12.55
CA ALA A 163 10.45 2.61 -12.82
C ALA A 163 9.30 3.55 -13.23
N PHE A 164 8.18 3.00 -13.68
CA PHE A 164 6.97 3.70 -14.11
C PHE A 164 5.82 3.62 -13.09
N GLY A 165 6.10 3.16 -11.88
CA GLY A 165 5.09 2.71 -10.92
C GLY A 165 4.37 3.80 -10.12
N ARG A 166 4.71 5.09 -10.27
CA ARG A 166 4.04 6.19 -9.57
C ARG A 166 2.61 6.36 -10.07
N ILE A 167 1.68 6.61 -9.14
CA ILE A 167 0.26 6.82 -9.45
C ILE A 167 -0.03 8.33 -9.43
N PRO A 168 -0.64 8.92 -10.50
CA PRO A 168 -0.84 10.37 -10.58
C PRO A 168 -1.85 10.92 -9.57
N GLU A 169 -2.86 10.15 -9.18
CA GLU A 169 -3.90 10.54 -8.22
C GLU A 169 -3.36 10.71 -6.80
N ASP A 170 -2.32 9.98 -6.48
CA ASP A 170 -1.67 10.03 -5.17
C ASP A 170 -0.15 10.06 -5.38
N PRO A 171 0.38 11.23 -5.75
CA PRO A 171 1.80 11.37 -6.04
C PRO A 171 2.69 11.05 -4.84
N ASP A 172 2.13 11.07 -3.64
CA ASP A 172 2.84 10.76 -2.42
C ASP A 172 2.47 9.36 -1.92
N GLN A 173 3.47 8.49 -1.94
CA GLN A 173 3.37 7.22 -1.25
C GLN A 173 3.05 7.45 0.24
N PRO A 174 2.40 6.50 0.93
CA PRO A 174 2.19 6.61 2.36
C PRO A 174 3.52 6.75 3.11
N SER A 175 3.49 7.25 4.34
CA SER A 175 4.70 7.21 5.17
C SER A 175 5.12 5.75 5.42
N GLN A 176 6.42 5.52 5.66
CA GLN A 176 6.93 4.19 5.98
C GLN A 176 6.09 3.49 7.07
N VAL A 177 5.74 4.24 8.13
CA VAL A 177 4.94 3.70 9.25
C VAL A 177 3.49 3.39 8.83
N ALA A 178 2.89 4.20 7.96
CA ALA A 178 1.53 3.94 7.47
C ALA A 178 1.50 2.68 6.58
N PHE A 179 2.50 2.50 5.72
CA PHE A 179 2.68 1.29 4.94
C PHE A 179 2.83 0.05 5.82
N GLU A 180 3.72 0.08 6.81
CA GLU A 180 3.91 -1.03 7.75
C GLU A 180 2.64 -1.38 8.53
N ASN A 181 1.86 -0.36 8.91
CA ASN A 181 0.54 -0.59 9.53
C ASN A 181 -0.43 -1.28 8.57
N GLY A 182 -0.44 -0.84 7.29
CA GLY A 182 -1.25 -1.45 6.25
C GLY A 182 -0.89 -2.92 6.03
N VAL A 183 0.39 -3.22 5.93
CA VAL A 183 0.90 -4.59 5.80
C VAL A 183 0.47 -5.45 6.99
N ALA A 184 0.66 -4.97 8.22
CA ALA A 184 0.25 -5.73 9.41
C ALA A 184 -1.26 -6.02 9.44
N ILE A 185 -2.08 -5.03 9.07
CA ILE A 185 -3.53 -5.20 9.00
C ILE A 185 -3.93 -6.17 7.89
N ALA A 186 -3.25 -6.13 6.74
CA ALA A 186 -3.53 -7.06 5.64
C ALA A 186 -3.21 -8.51 6.06
N PHE A 187 -2.06 -8.76 6.67
CA PHE A 187 -1.73 -10.08 7.22
C PHE A 187 -2.73 -10.55 8.28
N LEU A 188 -3.15 -9.67 9.20
CA LEU A 188 -4.18 -10.01 10.19
C LEU A 188 -5.49 -10.44 9.50
N ARG A 189 -5.96 -9.71 8.49
CA ARG A 189 -7.20 -10.04 7.77
C ARG A 189 -7.12 -11.40 7.07
N VAL A 190 -5.97 -11.72 6.47
CA VAL A 190 -5.76 -13.02 5.85
C VAL A 190 -5.80 -14.14 6.90
N LEU A 191 -5.15 -13.95 8.04
CA LEU A 191 -5.05 -14.96 9.09
C LEU A 191 -6.34 -15.10 9.90
N ASP A 192 -7.11 -14.02 10.11
CA ASP A 192 -8.44 -14.10 10.76
C ASP A 192 -9.44 -14.94 9.95
N GLY A 193 -9.23 -15.08 8.65
CA GLY A 193 -9.99 -16.00 7.80
C GLY A 193 -9.65 -17.47 8.01
N TYR A 194 -8.59 -17.78 8.77
CA TYR A 194 -8.24 -19.14 9.15
C TYR A 194 -8.65 -19.40 10.60
N PRO A 195 -9.48 -20.41 10.89
CA PRO A 195 -9.88 -20.74 12.24
C PRO A 195 -8.66 -21.09 13.09
N SER A 196 -8.65 -20.60 14.34
CA SER A 196 -7.63 -20.96 15.32
C SER A 196 -7.68 -22.49 15.55
N SER A 197 -6.54 -23.16 15.52
CA SER A 197 -6.48 -24.57 15.84
C SER A 197 -6.97 -24.82 17.26
N PRO A 198 -7.69 -25.93 17.51
CA PRO A 198 -7.95 -26.39 18.86
C PRO A 198 -6.66 -26.55 19.66
N ALA A 199 -6.68 -26.26 20.93
CA ALA A 199 -5.51 -26.42 21.79
C ALA A 199 -4.94 -27.85 21.66
N GLY A 200 -3.72 -27.98 21.15
CA GLY A 200 -3.03 -29.25 20.96
C GLY A 200 -2.91 -29.75 19.49
N ALA A 201 -3.67 -29.21 18.55
CA ALA A 201 -3.37 -29.36 17.14
C ALA A 201 -2.44 -28.21 16.73
N GLY A 202 -1.40 -28.46 15.95
CA GLY A 202 -0.54 -27.40 15.42
C GLY A 202 -1.38 -26.37 14.65
N PRO A 203 -0.93 -25.11 14.53
CA PRO A 203 -1.70 -24.09 13.85
C PRO A 203 -2.07 -24.57 12.45
N PRO A 204 -3.29 -24.28 12.00
CA PRO A 204 -3.67 -24.56 10.63
C PRO A 204 -2.74 -23.75 9.72
N ARG A 205 -1.92 -24.41 8.93
CA ARG A 205 -1.05 -23.75 7.96
C ARG A 205 -1.87 -23.28 6.78
N GLY A 206 -2.43 -22.08 6.92
CA GLY A 206 -2.96 -21.34 5.77
C GLY A 206 -1.84 -20.93 4.84
N ARG A 207 -2.17 -20.63 3.56
CA ARG A 207 -1.23 -20.04 2.63
C ARG A 207 -1.52 -18.56 2.45
N VAL A 208 -0.47 -17.75 2.56
CA VAL A 208 -0.52 -16.31 2.28
C VAL A 208 0.32 -16.03 1.04
N TYR A 209 -0.29 -15.39 0.06
CA TYR A 209 0.36 -15.05 -1.20
C TYR A 209 0.76 -13.57 -1.19
N VAL A 210 1.99 -13.29 -1.62
CA VAL A 210 2.54 -11.93 -1.77
C VAL A 210 3.26 -11.78 -3.10
N GLU A 211 3.29 -10.58 -3.67
CA GLU A 211 4.09 -10.34 -4.88
C GLU A 211 5.58 -10.49 -4.62
N ASP A 212 6.32 -10.93 -5.64
CA ASP A 212 7.79 -10.96 -5.64
C ASP A 212 8.33 -9.54 -5.77
N GLU A 213 8.37 -8.85 -4.65
CA GLU A 213 8.90 -7.51 -4.56
C GLU A 213 10.33 -7.50 -3.99
N GLY A 214 11.14 -6.62 -4.54
CA GLY A 214 12.48 -6.36 -4.04
C GLY A 214 12.47 -5.80 -2.61
N GLY A 215 13.57 -5.28 -2.13
CA GLY A 215 13.59 -4.69 -0.78
C GLY A 215 12.87 -3.34 -0.66
N ARG A 216 12.36 -2.76 -1.76
CA ARG A 216 11.72 -1.42 -1.82
C ARG A 216 10.70 -1.34 -2.94
N ILE A 217 9.59 -0.69 -2.64
CA ILE A 217 8.55 -0.32 -3.60
C ILE A 217 8.51 1.21 -3.69
N GLY A 218 9.06 1.77 -4.76
CA GLY A 218 9.30 3.19 -4.87
C GLY A 218 10.22 3.73 -3.76
N LYS A 219 9.71 4.66 -2.93
CA LYS A 219 10.45 5.26 -1.80
C LYS A 219 10.36 4.41 -0.51
N ILE A 220 9.43 3.48 -0.43
CA ILE A 220 9.11 2.70 0.78
C ILE A 220 9.95 1.42 0.81
N GLY A 221 10.52 1.11 1.99
CA GLY A 221 11.17 -0.17 2.25
C GLY A 221 10.19 -1.23 2.74
N LEU A 222 10.33 -2.47 2.33
CA LEU A 222 9.61 -3.57 2.97
C LEU A 222 10.02 -3.69 4.45
N PRO A 223 9.08 -3.99 5.35
CA PRO A 223 9.42 -4.30 6.74
C PRO A 223 10.53 -5.35 6.77
N PRO A 224 11.63 -5.16 7.53
CA PRO A 224 12.76 -6.10 7.52
C PRO A 224 12.37 -7.55 7.78
N LEU A 225 11.40 -7.76 8.67
CA LEU A 225 10.89 -9.08 9.00
C LEU A 225 10.21 -9.74 7.81
N LEU A 226 9.32 -9.00 7.11
CA LEU A 226 8.65 -9.48 5.89
C LEU A 226 9.66 -9.79 4.79
N LYS A 227 10.60 -8.86 4.54
CA LYS A 227 11.67 -9.07 3.55
C LYS A 227 12.47 -10.35 3.81
N ASN A 228 12.83 -10.63 5.08
CA ASN A 228 13.54 -11.84 5.44
C ASN A 228 12.66 -13.08 5.27
N ARG A 229 11.38 -13.00 5.62
CA ARG A 229 10.41 -14.08 5.45
C ARG A 229 10.15 -14.40 3.98
N MET A 230 10.08 -13.39 3.10
CA MET A 230 9.95 -13.57 1.65
C MET A 230 11.21 -14.23 1.03
N LYS A 231 12.40 -13.95 1.56
CA LYS A 231 13.62 -14.63 1.13
C LYS A 231 13.69 -16.10 1.57
N ALA A 232 13.02 -16.44 2.64
CA ALA A 232 12.89 -17.79 3.17
C ALA A 232 11.41 -18.25 3.00
N ALA A 233 10.83 -17.96 1.83
CA ALA A 233 9.47 -18.34 1.51
C ALA A 233 9.30 -19.87 1.50
N ASP A 234 8.10 -20.36 1.76
CA ASP A 234 7.80 -21.79 1.70
C ASP A 234 7.68 -22.29 0.25
N GLY A 235 7.78 -21.38 -0.70
CA GLY A 235 7.85 -21.64 -2.13
C GLY A 235 7.45 -20.46 -2.99
N ILE A 236 7.55 -20.63 -4.29
CA ILE A 236 7.19 -19.63 -5.29
C ILE A 236 6.18 -20.21 -6.29
N ALA A 237 5.15 -19.42 -6.61
CA ALA A 237 4.27 -19.65 -7.75
C ALA A 237 4.69 -18.73 -8.90
N VAL A 238 5.05 -19.27 -10.04
CA VAL A 238 5.63 -18.51 -11.16
C VAL A 238 4.59 -18.34 -12.26
N ILE A 239 4.27 -17.07 -12.56
CA ILE A 239 3.41 -16.71 -13.71
C ILE A 239 4.29 -16.65 -14.96
N GLU A 240 3.95 -17.46 -15.95
CA GLU A 240 4.58 -17.50 -17.27
C GLU A 240 3.57 -17.09 -18.34
N GLU A 241 3.69 -15.84 -18.78
CA GLU A 241 2.93 -15.29 -19.89
C GLU A 241 3.83 -15.10 -21.11
N GLY A 242 3.26 -15.27 -22.29
CA GLY A 242 3.91 -14.96 -23.55
C GLY A 242 4.25 -13.49 -23.71
N MET A 243 5.08 -13.16 -24.70
CA MET A 243 5.49 -11.77 -24.93
C MET A 243 4.29 -10.90 -25.30
N GLU A 244 3.36 -11.41 -26.09
CA GLU A 244 2.20 -10.65 -26.57
C GLU A 244 1.25 -10.30 -25.41
N GLU A 245 0.92 -11.28 -24.56
CA GLU A 245 0.08 -11.10 -23.38
C GLU A 245 0.71 -10.10 -22.39
N ARG A 246 2.02 -10.17 -22.23
CA ARG A 246 2.77 -9.23 -21.37
C ARG A 246 2.76 -7.80 -21.94
N LEU A 247 2.86 -7.68 -23.26
CA LEU A 247 2.77 -6.38 -23.93
C LEU A 247 1.37 -5.79 -23.81
N ASP A 248 0.31 -6.62 -23.90
CA ASP A 248 -1.07 -6.17 -23.70
C ASP A 248 -1.23 -5.58 -22.27
N VAL A 249 -0.75 -6.29 -21.26
CA VAL A 249 -0.78 -5.82 -19.88
C VAL A 249 -0.02 -4.49 -19.73
N LEU A 250 1.18 -4.36 -20.34
CA LEU A 250 1.98 -3.16 -20.21
C LEU A 250 1.39 -1.97 -21.00
N VAL A 251 0.80 -2.19 -22.15
CA VAL A 251 0.09 -1.15 -22.90
C VAL A 251 -1.11 -0.65 -22.09
N GLU A 252 -1.89 -1.56 -21.52
CA GLU A 252 -3.00 -1.18 -20.65
C GLU A 252 -2.50 -0.42 -19.41
N ASP A 253 -1.50 -0.96 -18.71
CA ASP A 253 -1.01 -0.38 -17.46
C ASP A 253 -0.32 0.96 -17.63
N TYR A 254 0.51 1.13 -18.67
CA TYR A 254 1.36 2.32 -18.81
C TYR A 254 0.88 3.30 -19.87
N VAL A 255 0.16 2.84 -20.90
CA VAL A 255 -0.24 3.71 -22.00
C VAL A 255 -1.70 4.13 -21.85
N THR A 256 -2.64 3.19 -21.98
CA THR A 256 -4.07 3.54 -22.01
C THR A 256 -4.63 3.82 -20.61
N GLY A 257 -4.42 2.94 -19.66
CA GLY A 257 -4.94 3.08 -18.30
C GLY A 257 -4.30 4.25 -17.54
N LEU A 258 -2.96 4.31 -17.54
CA LEU A 258 -2.25 5.40 -16.89
C LEU A 258 -2.54 6.75 -17.57
N GLY A 259 -2.57 6.78 -18.92
CA GLY A 259 -2.92 7.98 -19.69
C GLY A 259 -4.32 8.50 -19.34
N GLY A 260 -5.32 7.60 -19.26
CA GLY A 260 -6.68 7.93 -18.83
C GLY A 260 -6.70 8.56 -17.43
N ARG A 261 -5.95 8.02 -16.48
CA ARG A 261 -5.83 8.57 -15.12
C ARG A 261 -5.19 9.95 -15.09
N PHE A 262 -4.16 10.20 -15.90
CA PHE A 262 -3.59 11.54 -16.02
C PHE A 262 -4.62 12.56 -16.51
N VAL A 263 -5.44 12.18 -17.50
CA VAL A 263 -6.52 13.02 -18.01
C VAL A 263 -7.61 13.26 -16.93
N GLU A 264 -8.01 12.22 -16.21
CA GLU A 264 -9.00 12.32 -15.15
C GLU A 264 -8.57 13.28 -14.03
N VAL A 265 -7.31 13.19 -13.60
CA VAL A 265 -6.80 13.98 -12.46
C VAL A 265 -6.42 15.41 -12.86
N MET A 266 -5.82 15.60 -14.04
CA MET A 266 -5.23 16.89 -14.44
C MET A 266 -6.03 17.63 -15.51
N GLY A 267 -7.09 17.03 -16.03
CA GLY A 267 -7.82 17.51 -17.20
C GLY A 267 -7.17 17.07 -18.52
N GLU A 268 -7.93 17.16 -19.62
CA GLU A 268 -7.57 16.55 -20.90
C GLU A 268 -6.26 17.10 -21.47
N GLU A 269 -6.10 18.41 -21.55
CA GLU A 269 -4.92 19.05 -22.13
C GLU A 269 -3.64 18.73 -21.33
N ARG A 270 -3.67 19.02 -20.03
CA ARG A 270 -2.52 18.81 -19.15
C ARG A 270 -2.21 17.33 -18.94
N GLY A 271 -3.22 16.48 -18.83
CA GLY A 271 -3.03 15.03 -18.66
C GLY A 271 -2.34 14.41 -19.88
N ARG A 272 -2.72 14.80 -21.09
CA ARG A 272 -2.08 14.35 -22.33
C ARG A 272 -0.64 14.82 -22.48
N GLU A 273 -0.28 15.97 -21.91
CA GLU A 273 1.10 16.49 -21.92
C GLU A 273 1.98 15.80 -20.86
N GLU A 274 1.47 15.67 -19.63
CA GLU A 274 2.24 15.17 -18.49
C GLU A 274 2.46 13.64 -18.53
N HIS A 275 1.55 12.87 -19.12
CA HIS A 275 1.69 11.41 -19.21
C HIS A 275 2.93 10.97 -20.03
N PRO A 276 3.15 11.43 -21.27
CA PRO A 276 4.37 11.09 -22.02
C PRO A 276 5.65 11.53 -21.30
N ARG A 277 5.62 12.72 -20.70
CA ARG A 277 6.74 13.24 -19.90
C ARG A 277 7.07 12.33 -18.73
N PHE A 278 6.05 11.91 -18.00
CA PHE A 278 6.21 10.99 -16.88
C PHE A 278 6.86 9.66 -17.28
N LEU A 279 6.42 9.06 -18.40
CA LEU A 279 7.02 7.82 -18.91
C LEU A 279 8.45 8.04 -19.38
N ARG A 280 8.74 9.20 -20.02
CA ARG A 280 10.10 9.56 -20.42
C ARG A 280 11.03 9.68 -19.21
N GLU A 281 10.60 10.32 -18.14
CA GLU A 281 11.36 10.41 -16.89
C GLU A 281 11.59 9.02 -16.27
N GLY A 282 10.63 8.10 -16.43
CA GLY A 282 10.77 6.68 -16.04
C GLY A 282 11.91 5.99 -16.78
N LEU A 283 11.95 6.16 -18.09
CA LEU A 283 13.00 5.63 -18.95
C LEU A 283 14.37 6.25 -18.62
N ASP A 284 14.42 7.56 -18.35
CA ASP A 284 15.65 8.26 -17.98
C ASP A 284 16.27 7.74 -16.66
N ARG A 285 15.44 7.32 -15.69
CA ARG A 285 15.91 6.72 -14.42
C ARG A 285 16.74 5.46 -14.62
N ILE A 286 16.47 4.69 -15.67
CA ILE A 286 17.18 3.42 -15.95
C ILE A 286 18.27 3.58 -17.02
N ARG A 287 18.52 4.78 -17.52
CA ARG A 287 19.50 5.07 -18.57
C ARG A 287 20.88 4.47 -18.34
N LYS A 288 21.38 4.53 -17.10
CA LYS A 288 22.71 3.97 -16.76
C LYS A 288 22.77 2.45 -16.92
N LYS A 289 21.66 1.76 -16.70
CA LYS A 289 21.56 0.29 -16.79
C LYS A 289 21.33 -0.18 -18.22
N LEU A 290 20.55 0.59 -19.02
CA LEU A 290 20.30 0.33 -20.43
C LEU A 290 21.51 0.63 -21.32
N GLY A 291 22.36 1.59 -20.92
CA GLY A 291 23.39 2.16 -21.76
C GLY A 291 22.85 3.27 -22.68
N GLY A 292 23.72 4.23 -23.02
CA GLY A 292 23.32 5.44 -23.73
C GLY A 292 22.67 5.20 -25.10
N PRO A 293 23.27 4.38 -26.00
CA PRO A 293 22.71 4.12 -27.34
C PRO A 293 21.31 3.49 -27.29
N ARG A 294 21.13 2.45 -26.46
CA ARG A 294 19.85 1.75 -26.36
C ARG A 294 18.77 2.61 -25.72
N HIS A 295 19.13 3.36 -24.67
CA HIS A 295 18.22 4.34 -24.08
C HIS A 295 17.74 5.37 -25.12
N ALA A 296 18.64 5.91 -25.95
CA ALA A 296 18.28 6.89 -26.99
C ALA A 296 17.36 6.30 -28.07
N GLU A 297 17.54 5.04 -28.41
CA GLU A 297 16.69 4.33 -29.35
C GLU A 297 15.27 4.15 -28.79
N LEU A 298 15.15 3.58 -27.57
CA LEU A 298 13.86 3.38 -26.92
C LEU A 298 13.12 4.71 -26.69
N ALA A 299 13.84 5.77 -26.34
CA ALA A 299 13.28 7.08 -26.16
C ALA A 299 12.70 7.66 -27.45
N ARG A 300 13.39 7.53 -28.57
CA ARG A 300 12.87 7.97 -29.89
C ARG A 300 11.64 7.18 -30.30
N THR A 301 11.62 5.85 -30.07
CA THR A 301 10.47 5.01 -30.38
C THR A 301 9.27 5.39 -29.50
N MET A 302 9.50 5.65 -28.21
CA MET A 302 8.45 6.12 -27.29
C MET A 302 7.88 7.48 -27.74
N GLU A 303 8.72 8.43 -28.11
CA GLU A 303 8.29 9.74 -28.61
C GLU A 303 7.48 9.62 -29.91
N ALA A 304 7.93 8.78 -30.86
CA ALA A 304 7.19 8.50 -32.09
C ALA A 304 5.83 7.86 -31.82
N ALA A 305 5.77 6.91 -30.85
CA ALA A 305 4.53 6.24 -30.46
C ALA A 305 3.50 7.24 -29.89
N PHE A 306 3.91 8.16 -29.05
CA PHE A 306 3.03 9.21 -28.54
C PHE A 306 2.59 10.20 -29.62
N ALA A 307 3.48 10.56 -30.54
CA ALA A 307 3.14 11.41 -31.67
C ALA A 307 2.10 10.76 -32.60
N GLU A 308 2.24 9.46 -32.88
CA GLU A 308 1.27 8.69 -33.67
C GLU A 308 -0.08 8.60 -32.96
N GLN A 309 -0.09 8.25 -31.67
CA GLN A 309 -1.30 8.18 -30.85
C GLN A 309 -2.04 9.53 -30.79
N ALA A 310 -1.30 10.64 -30.66
CA ALA A 310 -1.88 12.00 -30.66
C ALA A 310 -2.55 12.37 -31.99
N ASN A 311 -2.11 11.78 -33.10
CA ASN A 311 -2.68 11.97 -34.44
C ASN A 311 -3.79 10.92 -34.79
N GLY A 312 -4.29 10.20 -33.79
CA GLY A 312 -5.35 9.23 -33.97
C GLY A 312 -4.88 7.84 -34.41
N GLY A 313 -3.56 7.56 -34.32
CA GLY A 313 -2.99 6.23 -34.50
C GLY A 313 -3.30 5.28 -33.35
N ASP A 314 -2.98 4.02 -33.55
CA ASP A 314 -3.14 2.97 -32.54
C ASP A 314 -1.95 2.90 -31.56
N CYS A 315 -1.96 1.89 -30.68
CA CYS A 315 -0.88 1.68 -29.70
C CYS A 315 0.25 0.76 -30.20
N SER A 316 0.33 0.44 -31.49
CA SER A 316 1.28 -0.55 -32.02
C SER A 316 2.74 -0.16 -31.78
N LEU A 317 3.09 1.11 -31.97
CA LEU A 317 4.45 1.60 -31.71
C LEU A 317 4.80 1.57 -30.22
N HIS A 318 3.82 1.66 -29.33
CA HIS A 318 4.09 1.48 -27.89
C HIS A 318 4.57 0.08 -27.57
N ARG A 319 4.06 -0.94 -28.26
CA ARG A 319 4.54 -2.33 -28.11
C ARG A 319 6.02 -2.47 -28.47
N VAL A 320 6.50 -1.70 -29.45
CA VAL A 320 7.91 -1.78 -29.90
C VAL A 320 8.88 -1.33 -28.82
N TRP A 321 8.68 -0.16 -28.23
CA TRP A 321 9.58 0.29 -27.14
C TRP A 321 9.41 -0.50 -25.85
N LEU A 322 8.19 -0.98 -25.56
CA LEU A 322 7.93 -1.84 -24.40
C LEU A 322 8.62 -3.22 -24.58
N ALA A 323 8.52 -3.85 -25.77
CA ALA A 323 9.24 -5.08 -26.07
C ALA A 323 10.76 -4.92 -25.94
N GLY A 324 11.30 -3.81 -26.47
CA GLY A 324 12.72 -3.48 -26.30
C GLY A 324 13.10 -3.33 -24.82
N LEU A 325 12.28 -2.68 -24.03
CA LEU A 325 12.48 -2.50 -22.58
C LEU A 325 12.45 -3.84 -21.82
N LEU A 326 11.52 -4.74 -22.20
CA LEU A 326 11.45 -6.08 -21.63
C LEU A 326 12.71 -6.88 -21.95
N ASN A 327 13.08 -7.00 -23.25
CA ASN A 327 14.17 -7.82 -23.70
C ASN A 327 15.55 -7.38 -23.18
N ASP A 328 15.77 -6.06 -23.13
CA ASP A 328 17.12 -5.52 -22.87
C ASP A 328 17.35 -5.14 -21.40
N TYR A 329 16.29 -5.03 -20.61
CA TYR A 329 16.43 -4.59 -19.22
C TYR A 329 15.70 -5.50 -18.23
N TYR A 330 14.37 -5.68 -18.38
CA TYR A 330 13.60 -6.35 -17.33
C TYR A 330 13.80 -7.85 -17.32
N ASP A 331 13.77 -8.53 -18.48
CA ASP A 331 13.88 -9.98 -18.55
C ASP A 331 15.27 -10.48 -18.13
N PRO A 332 16.39 -9.89 -18.60
CA PRO A 332 17.71 -10.27 -18.10
C PRO A 332 17.88 -10.05 -16.59
N MET A 333 17.29 -8.97 -16.07
CA MET A 333 17.33 -8.69 -14.63
C MET A 333 16.54 -9.73 -13.84
N TYR A 334 15.34 -10.07 -14.29
CA TYR A 334 14.50 -11.08 -13.64
C TYR A 334 15.15 -12.46 -13.70
N ASP A 335 15.63 -12.89 -14.86
CA ASP A 335 16.29 -14.19 -15.02
C ASP A 335 17.54 -14.32 -14.13
N TYR A 336 18.32 -13.24 -14.02
CA TYR A 336 19.43 -13.18 -13.08
C TYR A 336 18.98 -13.32 -11.62
N GLN A 337 17.91 -12.65 -11.22
CA GLN A 337 17.37 -12.73 -9.86
C GLN A 337 16.83 -14.14 -9.56
N MET A 338 16.09 -14.72 -10.50
CA MET A 338 15.54 -16.08 -10.36
C MET A 338 16.63 -17.14 -10.25
N ALA A 339 17.71 -17.00 -11.02
CA ALA A 339 18.86 -17.92 -10.94
C ALA A 339 19.59 -17.89 -9.58
N GLN A 340 19.33 -16.89 -8.74
CA GLN A 340 19.90 -16.74 -7.40
C GLN A 340 18.98 -17.24 -6.28
N ARG A 341 17.79 -17.74 -6.62
CA ARG A 341 16.80 -18.23 -5.66
C ARG A 341 16.89 -19.74 -5.54
N ASP A 342 16.83 -20.20 -4.28
CA ASP A 342 16.76 -21.62 -3.93
C ASP A 342 15.32 -22.04 -3.54
N ASP A 343 14.33 -21.15 -3.78
CA ASP A 343 12.93 -21.43 -3.42
C ASP A 343 12.38 -22.59 -4.25
N GLU A 344 11.59 -23.44 -3.61
CA GLU A 344 10.83 -24.47 -4.31
C GLU A 344 9.75 -23.87 -5.20
N VAL A 345 9.73 -24.22 -6.47
CA VAL A 345 8.65 -23.84 -7.38
C VAL A 345 7.46 -24.76 -7.14
N LEU A 346 6.43 -24.23 -6.44
CA LEU A 346 5.22 -24.98 -6.10
C LEU A 346 4.25 -25.11 -7.28
N PHE A 347 4.21 -24.12 -8.14
CA PHE A 347 3.39 -24.11 -9.35
C PHE A 347 3.98 -23.16 -10.40
N ARG A 348 3.76 -23.49 -11.67
CA ARG A 348 4.19 -22.70 -12.83
C ARG A 348 3.12 -22.78 -13.92
N GLY A 349 2.72 -21.64 -14.46
CA GLY A 349 1.71 -21.60 -15.51
C GLY A 349 1.26 -20.17 -15.84
N GLU A 350 0.31 -20.05 -16.70
CA GLU A 350 -0.36 -18.80 -17.04
C GLU A 350 -1.04 -18.20 -15.79
N ARG A 351 -1.29 -16.89 -15.80
CA ARG A 351 -1.84 -16.15 -14.66
C ARG A 351 -3.12 -16.76 -14.10
N GLU A 352 -4.08 -17.11 -14.96
CA GLU A 352 -5.35 -17.71 -14.59
C GLU A 352 -5.14 -19.06 -13.89
N ALA A 353 -4.25 -19.89 -14.42
CA ALA A 353 -3.94 -21.20 -13.84
C ALA A 353 -3.26 -21.07 -12.45
N VAL A 354 -2.36 -20.07 -12.29
CA VAL A 354 -1.75 -19.77 -10.98
C VAL A 354 -2.81 -19.32 -9.97
N VAL A 355 -3.75 -18.47 -10.38
CA VAL A 355 -4.85 -18.00 -9.51
C VAL A 355 -5.76 -19.14 -9.10
N GLU A 356 -6.16 -20.00 -10.03
CA GLU A 356 -6.99 -21.17 -9.75
C GLU A 356 -6.30 -22.14 -8.80
N TRP A 357 -5.04 -22.48 -9.08
CA TRP A 357 -4.22 -23.32 -8.21
C TRP A 357 -4.13 -22.74 -6.80
N ALA A 358 -3.83 -21.44 -6.67
CA ALA A 358 -3.69 -20.77 -5.38
C ALA A 358 -5.00 -20.76 -4.58
N LYS A 359 -6.14 -20.49 -5.24
CA LYS A 359 -7.48 -20.56 -4.63
C LYS A 359 -7.83 -21.97 -4.16
N ALA A 360 -7.56 -22.99 -4.98
CA ALA A 360 -7.79 -24.38 -4.61
C ALA A 360 -6.92 -24.80 -3.41
N ALA A 361 -5.65 -24.42 -3.40
CA ALA A 361 -4.75 -24.69 -2.30
C ALA A 361 -5.18 -24.00 -0.99
N ALA A 362 -5.66 -22.75 -1.06
CA ALA A 362 -6.19 -22.02 0.08
C ALA A 362 -7.50 -22.66 0.62
N ALA A 363 -8.40 -23.10 -0.26
CA ALA A 363 -9.63 -23.80 0.11
C ALA A 363 -9.34 -25.14 0.77
N ALA A 364 -8.48 -25.96 0.20
CA ALA A 364 -8.07 -27.25 0.78
C ALA A 364 -7.39 -27.11 2.15
N SER A 365 -6.71 -26.00 2.41
CA SER A 365 -6.15 -25.69 3.71
C SER A 365 -7.25 -25.40 4.76
N ARG A 366 -8.32 -24.72 4.35
CA ARG A 366 -9.49 -24.42 5.22
C ARG A 366 -10.32 -25.66 5.54
N GLU A 367 -10.57 -26.55 4.56
CA GLU A 367 -11.36 -27.77 4.75
C GLU A 367 -10.68 -28.78 5.69
N ARG A 368 -9.36 -28.83 5.72
CA ARG A 368 -8.60 -29.68 6.69
C ARG A 368 -8.70 -29.20 8.12
N MET A 369 -9.36 -28.08 8.37
CA MET A 369 -9.47 -27.38 9.65
C MET A 369 -10.89 -27.35 10.22
N GLY A 370 -11.92 -27.66 9.45
CA GLY A 370 -13.32 -27.82 9.87
C GLY A 370 -13.66 -29.26 10.16
#